data_a59bfa517fcd865b4d551e69e55c7174
#
_entry.id   a59bfa517fcd865b4d551e69e55c7174
#
_cell.length_a   1.000
_cell.length_b   1.000
_cell.length_c   1.000
_cell.angle_alpha   90.00
_cell.angle_beta   90.00
_cell.angle_gamma   90.00
#
_symmetry.space_group_name_H-M   'P 1'
#
loop_
_entity.id
_entity.type
_entity.pdbx_description
1 polymer ?
#
loop_
_entity_poly.entity_id
_entity_poly.type
_entity_poly.pdbx_seq_one_letter_code
_entity_poly.pdbx_strand_id
1 'polypeptide(L)'
;PTYALISDSFKNWQGMTESGGRRIKRSVNIDMTSVRFLTAEEQLTLKQAKLLAPYLSRKEQELSSYNQQLSDAISCPINGRHLTNLGTLRAYLDAYLHAHSGIRKDMTLMVRQLAPTSDGLPLEIYCFTATTAWADYEGIQADIFDHIFAIIGQFHLRLHQSPTGYDMHAWKNG
;
A
#
# COMPACT_ATOMS: atom_id res chain seq x y z
N PRO A 1 6.27 -16.08 -33.55
CA PRO A 1 5.59 -15.71 -32.29
C PRO A 1 6.36 -16.18 -31.08
N THR A 2 6.76 -17.45 -31.03
CA THR A 2 7.49 -18.03 -29.89
C THR A 2 8.86 -17.36 -29.73
N TYR A 3 9.54 -17.09 -30.81
CA TYR A 3 10.83 -16.41 -30.79
C TYR A 3 10.71 -14.99 -30.22
N ALA A 4 9.66 -14.25 -30.60
CA ALA A 4 9.45 -12.89 -30.13
C ALA A 4 9.22 -12.86 -28.62
N LEU A 5 8.45 -13.80 -28.07
CA LEU A 5 8.19 -13.91 -26.62
C LEU A 5 9.46 -14.18 -25.83
N ILE A 6 10.31 -15.09 -26.32
CA ILE A 6 11.59 -15.43 -25.67
C ILE A 6 12.51 -14.21 -25.72
N SER A 7 12.56 -13.50 -26.84
CA SER A 7 13.40 -12.31 -27.02
C SER A 7 12.98 -11.18 -26.07
N ASP A 8 11.68 -10.95 -25.91
CA ASP A 8 11.17 -9.91 -25.01
C ASP A 8 11.47 -10.24 -23.54
N SER A 9 11.26 -11.48 -23.13
CA SER A 9 11.60 -11.93 -21.78
C SER A 9 13.09 -11.78 -21.48
N PHE A 10 13.94 -12.13 -22.44
CA PHE A 10 15.39 -11.99 -22.31
C PHE A 10 15.81 -10.53 -22.18
N LYS A 11 15.23 -9.63 -22.97
CA LYS A 11 15.51 -8.19 -22.90
C LYS A 11 15.12 -7.61 -21.54
N ASN A 12 13.97 -8.00 -21.01
CA ASN A 12 13.52 -7.54 -19.68
C ASN A 12 14.47 -7.98 -18.59
N TRP A 13 14.90 -9.23 -18.61
CA TRP A 13 15.84 -9.76 -17.64
C TRP A 13 17.20 -9.06 -17.72
N GLN A 14 17.70 -8.87 -18.92
CA GLN A 14 18.97 -8.19 -19.17
C GLN A 14 18.90 -6.73 -18.69
N GLY A 15 17.81 -6.03 -18.97
CA GLY A 15 17.60 -4.66 -18.50
C GLY A 15 17.63 -4.54 -17.00
N MET A 16 17.00 -5.48 -16.28
CA MET A 16 17.03 -5.53 -14.82
C MET A 16 18.45 -5.73 -14.28
N THR A 17 19.20 -6.65 -14.87
CA THR A 17 20.59 -6.93 -14.49
C THR A 17 21.50 -5.73 -14.74
N GLU A 18 21.36 -5.10 -15.90
CA GLU A 18 22.15 -3.91 -16.28
C GLU A 18 21.85 -2.72 -15.37
N SER A 19 20.60 -2.56 -14.94
CA SER A 19 20.21 -1.48 -14.04
C SER A 19 20.63 -1.71 -12.59
N GLY A 20 21.12 -2.90 -12.26
CA GLY A 20 21.55 -3.24 -10.89
C GLY A 20 20.42 -3.46 -9.91
N GLY A 21 19.21 -3.77 -10.39
CA GLY A 21 18.06 -3.99 -9.54
C GLY A 21 17.18 -5.13 -10.01
N ARG A 22 16.42 -5.72 -9.09
CA ARG A 22 15.40 -6.73 -9.38
C ARG A 22 14.03 -6.18 -9.00
N ARG A 23 13.04 -6.51 -9.84
CA ARG A 23 11.67 -6.03 -9.66
C ARG A 23 10.95 -6.78 -8.55
N ILE A 24 10.31 -6.02 -7.66
CA ILE A 24 9.27 -6.50 -6.77
C ILE A 24 7.94 -6.08 -7.39
N LYS A 25 7.09 -7.06 -7.68
CA LYS A 25 5.73 -6.83 -8.18
C LYS A 25 4.82 -7.81 -7.44
N ARG A 26 4.34 -7.39 -6.29
CA ARG A 26 3.58 -8.25 -5.40
C ARG A 26 2.49 -7.45 -4.70
N SER A 27 1.33 -8.08 -4.52
CA SER A 27 0.17 -7.45 -3.88
C SER A 27 -0.11 -8.02 -2.51
N VAL A 28 -0.71 -7.20 -1.66
CA VAL A 28 -1.44 -7.64 -0.48
C VAL A 28 -2.92 -7.47 -0.76
N ASN A 29 -3.74 -8.43 -0.33
CA ASN A 29 -5.18 -8.39 -0.56
C ASN A 29 -5.86 -7.80 0.66
N ILE A 30 -6.49 -6.64 0.47
CA ILE A 30 -7.20 -5.91 1.52
C ILE A 30 -8.66 -6.35 1.52
N ASP A 31 -9.20 -6.61 2.71
CA ASP A 31 -10.62 -6.81 2.89
C ASP A 31 -11.35 -5.49 2.62
N MET A 32 -12.10 -5.43 1.52
CA MET A 32 -12.79 -4.21 1.10
C MET A 32 -13.78 -3.70 2.13
N THR A 33 -14.35 -4.57 2.96
CA THR A 33 -15.30 -4.16 3.99
C THR A 33 -14.62 -3.38 5.11
N SER A 34 -13.30 -3.43 5.20
CA SER A 34 -12.53 -2.66 6.18
C SER A 34 -12.20 -1.25 5.69
N VAL A 35 -12.39 -0.93 4.42
CA VAL A 35 -12.11 0.39 3.85
C VAL A 35 -13.16 1.39 4.32
N ARG A 36 -12.73 2.50 4.91
CA ARG A 36 -13.62 3.56 5.42
C ARG A 36 -12.90 4.89 5.57
N PHE A 37 -13.65 5.93 5.88
CA PHE A 37 -13.06 7.21 6.26
C PHE A 37 -12.40 7.11 7.62
N LEU A 38 -11.31 7.85 7.81
CA LEU A 38 -10.65 7.99 9.11
C LEU A 38 -11.37 9.02 9.95
N THR A 39 -11.48 8.76 11.26
CA THR A 39 -11.94 9.75 12.22
C THR A 39 -10.84 10.78 12.49
N ALA A 40 -11.20 11.93 13.05
CA ALA A 40 -10.23 12.96 13.44
C ALA A 40 -9.21 12.43 14.45
N GLU A 41 -9.66 11.62 15.41
CA GLU A 41 -8.81 11.00 16.42
C GLU A 41 -7.80 10.04 15.77
N GLU A 42 -8.25 9.22 14.82
CA GLU A 42 -7.38 8.29 14.10
C GLU A 42 -6.33 9.05 13.27
N GLN A 43 -6.70 10.15 12.65
CA GLN A 43 -5.77 11.00 11.92
C GLN A 43 -4.68 11.58 12.83
N LEU A 44 -5.05 12.02 14.03
CA LEU A 44 -4.09 12.52 15.03
C LEU A 44 -3.11 11.43 15.46
N THR A 45 -3.59 10.21 15.68
CA THR A 45 -2.75 9.07 16.04
C THR A 45 -1.77 8.74 14.93
N LEU A 46 -2.24 8.67 13.67
CA LEU A 46 -1.41 8.36 12.51
C LEU A 46 -0.40 9.47 12.21
N LYS A 47 -0.70 10.70 12.56
CA LYS A 47 0.21 11.83 12.38
C LYS A 47 1.48 11.72 13.22
N GLN A 48 1.50 10.87 14.23
CA GLN A 48 2.69 10.58 15.02
C GLN A 48 3.72 9.76 14.23
N ALA A 49 3.30 9.07 13.17
CA ALA A 49 4.20 8.38 12.26
C ALA A 49 4.98 9.41 11.42
N LYS A 50 6.31 9.42 11.57
CA LYS A 50 7.18 10.42 10.93
C LYS A 50 7.02 10.47 9.42
N LEU A 51 6.86 9.32 8.79
CA LEU A 51 6.70 9.21 7.34
C LEU A 51 5.34 9.72 6.85
N LEU A 52 4.32 9.70 7.71
CA LEU A 52 2.97 10.17 7.37
C LEU A 52 2.75 11.65 7.68
N ALA A 53 3.45 12.21 8.63
CA ALA A 53 3.18 13.56 9.11
C ALA A 53 3.15 14.62 7.99
N PRO A 54 4.11 14.65 7.03
CA PRO A 54 4.05 15.62 5.93
C PRO A 54 2.84 15.42 5.02
N TYR A 55 2.52 14.17 4.72
CA TYR A 55 1.36 13.83 3.89
C TYR A 55 0.05 14.29 4.54
N LEU A 56 -0.13 13.93 5.83
CA LEU A 56 -1.36 14.26 6.54
C LEU A 56 -1.53 15.77 6.70
N SER A 57 -0.45 16.51 6.99
CA SER A 57 -0.50 17.97 7.10
C SER A 57 -0.92 18.61 5.76
N ARG A 58 -0.33 18.16 4.64
CA ARG A 58 -0.67 18.65 3.32
C ARG A 58 -2.13 18.34 2.96
N LYS A 59 -2.57 17.11 3.24
CA LYS A 59 -3.93 16.67 2.96
C LYS A 59 -4.97 17.39 3.82
N GLU A 60 -4.69 17.64 5.08
CA GLU A 60 -5.57 18.41 5.95
C GLU A 60 -5.86 19.81 5.35
N GLN A 61 -4.81 20.47 4.86
CA GLN A 61 -4.98 21.79 4.24
C GLN A 61 -5.75 21.71 2.91
N GLU A 62 -5.40 20.75 2.07
CA GLU A 62 -6.05 20.56 0.76
C GLU A 62 -7.54 20.25 0.92
N LEU A 63 -7.87 19.30 1.81
CA LEU A 63 -9.25 18.89 2.03
C LEU A 63 -10.06 19.95 2.75
N SER A 64 -9.47 20.65 3.71
CA SER A 64 -10.12 21.76 4.41
C SER A 64 -10.49 22.88 3.43
N SER A 65 -9.54 23.26 2.56
CA SER A 65 -9.80 24.31 1.54
C SER A 65 -10.90 23.90 0.57
N TYR A 66 -10.91 22.63 0.13
CA TYR A 66 -11.95 22.11 -0.75
C TYR A 66 -13.31 22.09 -0.04
N ASN A 67 -13.36 21.59 1.19
CA ASN A 67 -14.61 21.41 1.94
C ASN A 67 -15.21 22.72 2.41
N GLN A 68 -14.43 23.78 2.60
CA GLN A 68 -14.93 25.10 2.95
C GLN A 68 -15.88 25.69 1.89
N GLN A 69 -15.74 25.23 0.65
CA GLN A 69 -16.61 25.65 -0.44
C GLN A 69 -17.96 24.92 -0.43
N LEU A 70 -18.10 23.90 0.42
CA LEU A 70 -19.29 23.07 0.51
C LEU A 70 -19.88 23.20 1.93
N SER A 71 -21.03 23.84 2.05
CA SER A 71 -21.67 24.08 3.35
C SER A 71 -22.13 22.79 4.05
N ASP A 72 -22.38 21.72 3.30
CA ASP A 72 -22.94 20.46 3.81
C ASP A 72 -21.87 19.40 4.13
N ALA A 73 -20.59 19.69 3.91
CA ALA A 73 -19.50 18.71 4.07
C ALA A 73 -19.34 18.21 5.51
N ILE A 74 -19.71 19.04 6.49
CA ILE A 74 -19.59 18.71 7.92
C ILE A 74 -20.69 17.77 8.38
N SER A 75 -21.92 17.95 7.83
CA SER A 75 -23.09 17.19 8.27
C SER A 75 -23.21 15.83 7.61
N CYS A 76 -22.59 15.63 6.44
CA CYS A 76 -22.65 14.36 5.70
C CYS A 76 -21.28 14.04 5.09
N PRO A 77 -20.63 12.93 5.52
CA PRO A 77 -19.30 12.57 5.01
C PRO A 77 -19.25 12.28 3.51
N ILE A 78 -20.38 12.00 2.88
CA ILE A 78 -20.45 11.80 1.42
C ILE A 78 -20.20 13.12 0.69
N ASN A 79 -20.58 14.22 1.30
CA ASN A 79 -20.33 15.57 0.76
C ASN A 79 -18.88 15.95 1.05
N GLY A 80 -18.22 16.54 0.05
CA GLY A 80 -16.85 16.94 0.21
C GLY A 80 -15.85 15.78 0.07
N ARG A 81 -14.64 16.03 0.52
CA ARG A 81 -13.52 15.07 0.41
C ARG A 81 -12.99 14.78 1.80
N HIS A 82 -12.76 13.49 2.07
CA HIS A 82 -12.27 13.02 3.37
C HIS A 82 -11.21 11.95 3.18
N LEU A 83 -10.30 11.82 4.17
CA LEU A 83 -9.25 10.82 4.15
C LEU A 83 -9.82 9.43 4.40
N THR A 84 -9.45 8.48 3.55
CA THR A 84 -9.71 7.07 3.77
C THR A 84 -8.51 6.40 4.42
N ASN A 85 -8.76 5.30 5.15
CA ASN A 85 -7.68 4.49 5.71
C ASN A 85 -6.82 3.86 4.60
N LEU A 86 -7.42 3.40 3.51
CA LEU A 86 -6.70 2.78 2.40
C LEU A 86 -5.79 3.78 1.68
N GLY A 87 -6.29 4.99 1.40
CA GLY A 87 -5.47 6.03 0.78
C GLY A 87 -4.31 6.47 1.65
N THR A 88 -4.53 6.51 2.96
CA THR A 88 -3.49 6.84 3.93
C THR A 88 -2.43 5.72 4.01
N LEU A 89 -2.85 4.46 4.02
CA LEU A 89 -1.91 3.33 3.95
C LEU A 89 -1.07 3.38 2.68
N ARG A 90 -1.69 3.65 1.54
CA ARG A 90 -0.97 3.74 0.26
C ARG A 90 0.10 4.83 0.31
N ALA A 91 -0.23 6.00 0.84
CA ALA A 91 0.71 7.10 1.00
C ALA A 91 1.86 6.75 1.96
N TYR A 92 1.54 6.06 3.05
CA TYR A 92 2.56 5.58 3.98
C TYR A 92 3.52 4.61 3.31
N LEU A 93 3.00 3.63 2.58
CA LEU A 93 3.84 2.63 1.91
C LEU A 93 4.73 3.26 0.83
N ASP A 94 4.21 4.25 0.10
CA ASP A 94 5.04 5.01 -0.85
C ASP A 94 6.21 5.70 -0.14
N ALA A 95 5.94 6.38 0.96
CA ALA A 95 6.98 7.04 1.76
C ALA A 95 7.96 6.03 2.39
N TYR A 96 7.45 4.89 2.86
CA TYR A 96 8.25 3.82 3.43
C TYR A 96 9.25 3.26 2.40
N LEU A 97 8.78 2.99 1.19
CA LEU A 97 9.64 2.48 0.13
C LEU A 97 10.69 3.51 -0.31
N HIS A 98 10.32 4.79 -0.36
CA HIS A 98 11.27 5.86 -0.64
C HIS A 98 12.34 6.01 0.45
N ALA A 99 12.01 5.68 1.69
CA ALA A 99 12.95 5.74 2.81
C ALA A 99 13.76 4.45 2.98
N HIS A 100 13.38 3.36 2.30
CA HIS A 100 14.03 2.06 2.45
C HIS A 100 15.34 2.01 1.68
N SER A 101 16.46 1.73 2.38
CA SER A 101 17.79 1.73 1.76
C SER A 101 17.99 0.63 0.71
N GLY A 102 17.22 -0.46 0.80
CA GLY A 102 17.29 -1.57 -0.15
C GLY A 102 16.52 -1.36 -1.45
N ILE A 103 15.83 -0.24 -1.61
CA ILE A 103 14.99 0.06 -2.76
C ILE A 103 15.60 1.20 -3.59
N ARG A 104 15.63 1.04 -4.91
CA ARG A 104 16.12 2.07 -5.83
C ARG A 104 15.08 3.16 -6.03
N LYS A 105 15.52 4.43 -5.87
CA LYS A 105 14.67 5.62 -6.02
C LYS A 105 14.68 6.17 -7.45
N ASP A 106 15.67 5.77 -8.26
CA ASP A 106 15.85 6.21 -9.65
C ASP A 106 15.09 5.33 -10.66
N MET A 107 14.42 4.28 -10.19
CA MET A 107 13.58 3.41 -11.00
C MET A 107 12.13 3.54 -10.58
N THR A 108 11.22 3.01 -11.39
CA THR A 108 9.78 3.06 -11.08
C THR A 108 9.49 2.53 -9.68
N LEU A 109 8.81 3.33 -8.89
CA LEU A 109 8.40 3.00 -7.53
C LEU A 109 6.98 3.48 -7.37
N MET A 110 6.05 2.55 -7.14
CA MET A 110 4.64 2.91 -6.95
C MET A 110 3.94 1.89 -6.06
N VAL A 111 2.91 2.36 -5.39
CA VAL A 111 1.93 1.54 -4.66
C VAL A 111 0.59 1.85 -5.29
N ARG A 112 -0.06 0.85 -5.87
CA ARG A 112 -1.30 1.06 -6.63
C ARG A 112 -2.38 0.04 -6.29
N GLN A 113 -3.62 0.47 -6.43
CA GLN A 113 -4.77 -0.41 -6.33
C GLN A 113 -4.99 -1.10 -7.68
N LEU A 114 -5.21 -2.40 -7.63
CA LEU A 114 -5.67 -3.17 -8.79
C LEU A 114 -7.19 -3.38 -8.68
N ALA A 115 -7.79 -3.93 -9.74
CA ALA A 115 -9.22 -4.22 -9.74
C ALA A 115 -9.58 -5.23 -8.64
N PRO A 116 -10.67 -5.01 -7.90
CA PRO A 116 -11.12 -5.97 -6.88
C PRO A 116 -11.39 -7.35 -7.47
N THR A 117 -11.08 -8.38 -6.68
CA THR A 117 -11.32 -9.79 -7.02
C THR A 117 -12.12 -10.45 -5.91
N SER A 118 -12.45 -11.74 -6.09
CA SER A 118 -13.07 -12.55 -5.03
C SER A 118 -12.15 -12.69 -3.80
N ASP A 119 -10.85 -12.44 -3.97
CA ASP A 119 -9.86 -12.50 -2.89
C ASP A 119 -9.56 -11.12 -2.27
N GLY A 120 -10.45 -10.15 -2.48
CA GLY A 120 -10.33 -8.82 -1.92
C GLY A 120 -9.79 -7.78 -2.89
N LEU A 121 -9.29 -6.68 -2.35
CA LEU A 121 -8.72 -5.57 -3.12
C LEU A 121 -7.18 -5.67 -3.10
N PRO A 122 -6.54 -5.98 -4.25
CA PRO A 122 -5.09 -6.03 -4.30
C PRO A 122 -4.49 -4.63 -4.21
N LEU A 123 -3.58 -4.44 -3.28
CA LEU A 123 -2.72 -3.26 -3.19
C LEU A 123 -1.33 -3.70 -3.60
N GLU A 124 -0.89 -3.30 -4.79
CA GLU A 124 0.35 -3.78 -5.40
C GLU A 124 1.52 -2.89 -5.05
N ILE A 125 2.59 -3.53 -4.59
CA ILE A 125 3.90 -2.90 -4.41
C ILE A 125 4.70 -3.16 -5.69
N TYR A 126 5.09 -2.09 -6.36
CA TYR A 126 5.90 -2.15 -7.58
C TYR A 126 7.15 -1.32 -7.40
N CYS A 127 8.29 -1.96 -7.32
CA CYS A 127 9.57 -1.27 -7.11
C CYS A 127 10.74 -2.17 -7.52
N PHE A 128 11.94 -1.61 -7.44
CA PHE A 128 13.17 -2.33 -7.77
C PHE A 128 14.13 -2.28 -6.58
N THR A 129 14.73 -3.43 -6.27
CA THR A 129 15.73 -3.51 -5.21
C THR A 129 17.05 -2.89 -5.67
N ALA A 130 17.88 -2.50 -4.72
CA ALA A 130 19.22 -1.96 -4.98
C ALA A 130 20.25 -3.06 -5.26
N THR A 131 19.85 -4.32 -5.31
CA THR A 131 20.71 -5.47 -5.56
C THR A 131 20.08 -6.42 -6.55
N THR A 132 20.92 -7.16 -7.29
CA THR A 132 20.49 -8.25 -8.15
C THR A 132 20.72 -9.62 -7.51
N ALA A 133 21.43 -9.68 -6.38
CA ALA A 133 21.69 -10.92 -5.65
C ALA A 133 20.37 -11.49 -5.12
N TRP A 134 20.06 -12.74 -5.48
CA TRP A 134 18.75 -13.32 -5.20
C TRP A 134 18.45 -13.42 -3.70
N ALA A 135 19.41 -13.85 -2.90
CA ALA A 135 19.21 -13.96 -1.45
C ALA A 135 18.94 -12.60 -0.80
N ASP A 136 19.65 -11.55 -1.21
CA ASP A 136 19.45 -10.20 -0.72
C ASP A 136 18.08 -9.64 -1.18
N TYR A 137 17.71 -9.90 -2.43
CA TYR A 137 16.39 -9.54 -2.97
C TYR A 137 15.27 -10.16 -2.15
N GLU A 138 15.36 -11.47 -1.86
CA GLU A 138 14.34 -12.15 -1.06
C GLU A 138 14.28 -11.59 0.37
N GLY A 139 15.42 -11.25 0.95
CA GLY A 139 15.50 -10.62 2.26
C GLY A 139 14.83 -9.24 2.30
N ILE A 140 15.10 -8.42 1.30
CA ILE A 140 14.47 -7.09 1.18
C ILE A 140 12.96 -7.22 0.99
N GLN A 141 12.52 -8.12 0.11
CA GLN A 141 11.11 -8.37 -0.12
C GLN A 141 10.39 -8.84 1.15
N ALA A 142 10.99 -9.79 1.86
CA ALA A 142 10.45 -10.31 3.11
C ALA A 142 10.33 -9.19 4.16
N ASP A 143 11.35 -8.36 4.30
CA ASP A 143 11.36 -7.24 5.24
C ASP A 143 10.20 -6.27 4.97
N ILE A 144 10.00 -5.92 3.72
CA ILE A 144 8.92 -5.01 3.32
C ILE A 144 7.55 -5.61 3.64
N PHE A 145 7.31 -6.87 3.26
CA PHE A 145 6.00 -7.49 3.47
C PHE A 145 5.73 -7.86 4.92
N ASP A 146 6.75 -8.24 5.69
CA ASP A 146 6.62 -8.41 7.14
C ASP A 146 6.16 -7.11 7.80
N HIS A 147 6.76 -5.99 7.41
CA HIS A 147 6.37 -4.68 7.92
C HIS A 147 4.92 -4.33 7.55
N ILE A 148 4.54 -4.55 6.29
CA ILE A 148 3.16 -4.29 5.83
C ILE A 148 2.17 -5.09 6.66
N PHE A 149 2.39 -6.38 6.82
CA PHE A 149 1.47 -7.24 7.58
C PHE A 149 1.38 -6.82 9.05
N ALA A 150 2.49 -6.37 9.62
CA ALA A 150 2.53 -5.94 11.02
C ALA A 150 1.79 -4.63 11.26
N ILE A 151 1.84 -3.68 10.30
CA ILE A 151 1.30 -2.33 10.51
C ILE A 151 -0.12 -2.15 9.98
N ILE A 152 -0.64 -3.08 9.21
CA ILE A 152 -1.91 -2.89 8.51
C ILE A 152 -3.09 -2.62 9.46
N GLY A 153 -3.07 -3.25 10.64
CA GLY A 153 -4.08 -3.02 11.68
C GLY A 153 -4.03 -1.60 12.26
N GLN A 154 -2.87 -0.95 12.23
CA GLN A 154 -2.73 0.45 12.69
C GLN A 154 -3.48 1.43 11.78
N PHE A 155 -3.75 1.02 10.54
CA PHE A 155 -4.56 1.78 9.60
C PHE A 155 -6.03 1.36 9.60
N HIS A 156 -6.45 0.55 10.57
CA HIS A 156 -7.84 0.08 10.71
C HIS A 156 -8.31 -0.70 9.48
N LEU A 157 -7.38 -1.42 8.87
CA LEU A 157 -7.61 -2.29 7.72
C LEU A 157 -7.39 -3.74 8.10
N ARG A 158 -8.01 -4.64 7.37
CA ARG A 158 -7.84 -6.09 7.51
C ARG A 158 -7.39 -6.69 6.19
N LEU A 159 -6.56 -7.72 6.27
CA LEU A 159 -6.22 -8.53 5.11
C LEU A 159 -7.35 -9.50 4.82
N HIS A 160 -7.61 -9.72 3.53
CA HIS A 160 -8.53 -10.77 3.11
C HIS A 160 -7.83 -12.13 3.26
N GLN A 161 -8.52 -13.08 3.88
CA GLN A 161 -8.12 -14.49 3.92
C GLN A 161 -9.36 -15.35 4.11
N SER A 162 -9.27 -16.61 3.70
CA SER A 162 -10.35 -17.56 3.96
C SER A 162 -10.47 -17.80 5.46
N PRO A 163 -11.69 -17.96 6.02
CA PRO A 163 -11.87 -18.20 7.44
C PRO A 163 -11.05 -19.40 7.92
N THR A 164 -10.34 -19.22 9.05
CA THR A 164 -9.58 -20.26 9.71
C THR A 164 -10.44 -20.98 10.74
N GLY A 165 -9.97 -22.09 11.28
CA GLY A 165 -10.64 -22.74 12.39
C GLY A 165 -10.79 -21.81 13.61
N TYR A 166 -9.81 -20.94 13.85
CA TYR A 166 -9.87 -19.93 14.89
C TYR A 166 -11.01 -18.93 14.67
N ASP A 167 -11.17 -18.43 13.46
CA ASP A 167 -12.25 -17.49 13.12
C ASP A 167 -13.62 -18.13 13.30
N MET A 168 -13.77 -19.38 12.86
CA MET A 168 -15.04 -20.13 13.00
C MET A 168 -15.37 -20.42 14.46
N HIS A 169 -14.36 -20.64 15.29
CA HIS A 169 -14.55 -20.83 16.73
C HIS A 169 -15.06 -19.56 17.41
N ALA A 170 -14.52 -18.41 17.03
CA ALA A 170 -14.96 -17.10 17.52
C ALA A 170 -16.44 -16.83 17.18
N TRP A 171 -16.92 -17.25 16.01
CA TRP A 171 -18.32 -17.09 15.63
C TRP A 171 -19.27 -17.91 16.47
N LYS A 172 -18.85 -19.10 16.94
CA LYS A 172 -19.70 -19.94 17.80
C LYS A 172 -19.83 -19.40 19.23
N ASN A 173 -18.86 -18.61 19.68
CA ASN A 173 -18.81 -18.11 21.04
C ASN A 173 -19.22 -16.64 21.17
N GLY A 174 -19.54 -15.98 20.07
CA GLY A 174 -20.13 -14.63 20.02
C GLY A 174 -21.62 -14.70 19.81
#